data_1c4b40c8b33dd57cc3a879e0cbfb00b3
#
_entry.id   1c4b40c8b33dd57cc3a879e0cbfb00b3
#
_cell.length_a   1.000
_cell.length_b   1.000
_cell.length_c   1.000
_cell.angle_alpha   90.00
_cell.angle_beta   90.00
_cell.angle_gamma   90.00
#
_symmetry.space_group_name_H-M   'P 1'
#
loop_
_entity.id
_entity.type
_entity.pdbx_description
1 polymer ?
#
loop_
_entity_poly.entity_id
_entity_poly.type
_entity_poly.pdbx_seq_one_letter_code
_entity_poly.pdbx_strand_id
1 'polypeptide(L)'
;MMLGAAKILCGMRERFAGCVKLIFQHSEDTLPGGAKELVEKGVLENPHVDAIYGMHVLPDAHRAGQVGFHIGPITTSVDLFDFTVSGRGGHGSQPQNTTDPVLAAAQMIVMMQQIVARRVDPMEMAVFSLGSIHGGDAPNVIPAEVKFGGVTRAYSESVRSVIKEQVQAIAKGIEAASG
;
A
#
# COMPACT_ATOMS: atom_id res chain seq x y z
N MET A 1 24.79 4.12 3.59
CA MET A 1 25.07 2.90 4.38
C MET A 1 25.78 1.83 3.56
N MET A 2 25.26 1.36 2.43
CA MET A 2 25.83 0.23 1.64
C MET A 2 27.27 0.43 1.18
N LEU A 3 27.67 1.63 0.71
CA LEU A 3 29.07 1.91 0.37
C LEU A 3 30.02 1.81 1.57
N GLY A 4 29.57 2.20 2.77
CA GLY A 4 30.33 2.02 3.99
C GLY A 4 30.49 0.54 4.36
N ALA A 5 29.41 -0.24 4.25
CA ALA A 5 29.45 -1.69 4.45
C ALA A 5 30.39 -2.37 3.44
N ALA A 6 30.31 -1.97 2.16
CA ALA A 6 31.21 -2.47 1.11
C ALA A 6 32.69 -2.23 1.46
N LYS A 7 33.03 -1.03 1.90
CA LYS A 7 34.41 -0.66 2.30
C LYS A 7 34.91 -1.55 3.45
N ILE A 8 34.05 -1.78 4.46
CA ILE A 8 34.40 -2.64 5.61
C ILE A 8 34.57 -4.09 5.15
N LEU A 9 33.63 -4.63 4.38
CA LEU A 9 33.67 -5.99 3.87
C LEU A 9 34.90 -6.24 2.99
N CYS A 10 35.25 -5.30 2.10
CA CYS A 10 36.47 -5.39 1.31
C CYS A 10 37.76 -5.46 2.19
N GLY A 11 37.78 -4.71 3.29
CA GLY A 11 38.90 -4.78 4.25
C GLY A 11 38.93 -6.06 5.08
N MET A 12 37.86 -6.83 5.09
CA MET A 12 37.70 -8.08 5.85
C MET A 12 37.65 -9.34 4.97
N ARG A 13 37.91 -9.23 3.66
CA ARG A 13 37.70 -10.33 2.71
C ARG A 13 38.43 -11.64 3.08
N GLU A 14 39.55 -11.55 3.79
CA GLU A 14 40.31 -12.72 4.28
C GLU A 14 39.68 -13.36 5.54
N ARG A 15 38.63 -12.76 6.11
CA ARG A 15 38.00 -13.17 7.37
C ARG A 15 36.68 -13.91 7.18
N PHE A 16 36.18 -14.06 5.95
CA PHE A 16 34.98 -14.81 5.65
C PHE A 16 35.15 -15.57 4.33
N ALA A 17 34.38 -16.65 4.20
CA ALA A 17 34.27 -17.43 2.96
C ALA A 17 32.96 -17.09 2.26
N GLY A 18 32.96 -17.16 0.92
CA GLY A 18 31.79 -16.89 0.10
C GLY A 18 31.90 -15.61 -0.72
N CYS A 19 30.77 -15.20 -1.28
CA CYS A 19 30.66 -14.04 -2.14
C CYS A 19 29.64 -13.04 -1.59
N VAL A 20 30.00 -11.77 -1.58
CA VAL A 20 29.05 -10.69 -1.25
C VAL A 20 28.71 -9.93 -2.52
N LYS A 21 27.46 -10.01 -2.93
CA LYS A 21 26.89 -9.25 -4.06
C LYS A 21 26.26 -7.98 -3.53
N LEU A 22 26.70 -6.84 -4.03
CA LEU A 22 26.10 -5.53 -3.70
C LEU A 22 25.02 -5.20 -4.72
N ILE A 23 23.78 -5.03 -4.26
CA ILE A 23 22.62 -4.73 -5.10
C ILE A 23 22.21 -3.28 -4.86
N PHE A 24 22.30 -2.44 -5.90
CA PHE A 24 21.89 -1.04 -5.86
C PHE A 24 20.53 -0.92 -6.57
N GLN A 25 19.46 -0.97 -5.79
CA GLN A 25 18.11 -0.82 -6.30
C GLN A 25 17.83 0.64 -6.66
N HIS A 26 17.20 0.85 -7.80
CA HIS A 26 16.65 2.16 -8.21
C HIS A 26 15.19 2.29 -7.78
N SER A 27 14.67 3.53 -7.78
CA SER A 27 13.23 3.85 -7.64
C SER A 27 12.56 3.24 -6.40
N GLU A 28 13.24 3.19 -5.25
CA GLU A 28 12.65 2.63 -4.03
C GLU A 28 11.45 3.46 -3.57
N ASP A 29 11.55 4.79 -3.63
CA ASP A 29 10.49 5.72 -3.22
C ASP A 29 9.39 5.94 -4.29
N THR A 30 9.52 5.32 -5.46
CA THR A 30 8.57 5.50 -6.57
C THR A 30 7.98 4.15 -6.98
N LEU A 31 6.68 3.96 -6.74
CA LEU A 31 5.99 2.73 -7.12
C LEU A 31 5.99 2.50 -8.66
N PRO A 32 6.14 1.27 -9.08
CA PRO A 32 6.16 0.00 -8.34
C PRO A 32 7.52 -0.37 -7.73
N GLY A 33 8.51 0.51 -7.74
CA GLY A 33 9.88 0.24 -7.27
C GLY A 33 10.72 -0.54 -8.28
N GLY A 34 12.04 -0.58 -8.05
CA GLY A 34 12.97 -1.29 -8.93
C GLY A 34 13.25 -2.74 -8.54
N ALA A 35 12.82 -3.19 -7.35
CA ALA A 35 13.16 -4.52 -6.84
C ALA A 35 12.65 -5.65 -7.74
N LYS A 36 11.40 -5.57 -8.17
CA LYS A 36 10.78 -6.57 -9.05
C LYS A 36 11.54 -6.71 -10.37
N GLU A 37 11.87 -5.59 -11.00
CA GLU A 37 12.64 -5.57 -12.24
C GLU A 37 14.01 -6.21 -12.08
N LEU A 38 14.71 -5.94 -10.98
CA LEU A 38 16.00 -6.54 -10.69
C LEU A 38 15.91 -8.05 -10.50
N VAL A 39 14.86 -8.53 -9.80
CA VAL A 39 14.61 -9.97 -9.62
C VAL A 39 14.32 -10.64 -10.96
N GLU A 40 13.45 -10.06 -11.78
CA GLU A 40 13.13 -10.56 -13.13
C GLU A 40 14.36 -10.59 -14.05
N LYS A 41 15.31 -9.69 -13.87
CA LYS A 41 16.61 -9.68 -14.56
C LYS A 41 17.64 -10.65 -13.95
N GLY A 42 17.25 -11.45 -12.98
CA GLY A 42 18.11 -12.48 -12.40
C GLY A 42 19.15 -11.95 -11.42
N VAL A 43 18.88 -10.83 -10.72
CA VAL A 43 19.84 -10.26 -9.75
C VAL A 43 20.19 -11.21 -8.61
N LEU A 44 19.35 -12.19 -8.33
CA LEU A 44 19.57 -13.21 -7.29
C LEU A 44 20.27 -14.45 -7.81
N GLU A 45 20.55 -14.50 -9.12
CA GLU A 45 21.30 -15.55 -9.79
C GLU A 45 22.74 -15.05 -10.13
N ASN A 46 23.63 -15.92 -10.45
CA ASN A 46 24.99 -15.64 -10.96
C ASN A 46 25.78 -14.51 -10.26
N PRO A 47 26.32 -14.73 -9.04
CA PRO A 47 26.22 -15.93 -8.25
C PRO A 47 24.85 -16.04 -7.58
N HIS A 48 24.42 -17.26 -7.29
CA HIS A 48 23.21 -17.53 -6.54
C HIS A 48 23.26 -16.85 -5.16
N VAL A 49 22.15 -16.28 -4.73
CA VAL A 49 22.05 -15.55 -3.45
C VAL A 49 21.32 -16.41 -2.43
N ASP A 50 22.04 -16.86 -1.40
CA ASP A 50 21.50 -17.68 -0.32
C ASP A 50 20.80 -16.86 0.76
N ALA A 51 21.22 -15.60 0.94
CA ALA A 51 20.64 -14.67 1.91
C ALA A 51 20.75 -13.22 1.40
N ILE A 52 19.77 -12.41 1.74
CA ILE A 52 19.75 -10.99 1.40
C ILE A 52 19.61 -10.14 2.68
N TYR A 53 20.34 -9.05 2.73
CA TYR A 53 20.33 -8.10 3.85
C TYR A 53 19.99 -6.72 3.35
N GLY A 54 19.11 -6.03 4.07
CA GLY A 54 18.77 -4.63 3.86
C GLY A 54 18.94 -3.84 5.14
N MET A 55 19.22 -2.56 5.01
CA MET A 55 19.32 -1.63 6.14
C MET A 55 18.46 -0.39 5.86
N HIS A 56 17.68 0.02 6.84
CA HIS A 56 16.89 1.23 6.78
C HIS A 56 17.21 2.17 7.94
N VAL A 57 17.17 3.48 7.72
CA VAL A 57 17.30 4.49 8.77
C VAL A 57 15.92 4.76 9.37
N LEU A 58 15.83 4.65 10.70
CA LEU A 58 14.60 4.92 11.46
C LEU A 58 14.89 6.01 12.51
N PRO A 59 14.98 7.27 12.12
CA PRO A 59 15.43 8.36 13.00
C PRO A 59 14.52 8.58 14.21
N ASP A 60 13.23 8.35 14.05
CA ASP A 60 12.24 8.56 15.11
C ASP A 60 12.14 7.39 16.10
N ALA A 61 12.65 6.22 15.72
CA ALA A 61 12.56 5.01 16.55
C ALA A 61 13.88 4.67 17.29
N HIS A 62 15.01 5.12 16.78
CA HIS A 62 16.32 4.72 17.31
C HIS A 62 17.31 5.89 17.41
N ARG A 63 18.13 5.85 18.46
CA ARG A 63 19.25 6.80 18.63
C ARG A 63 20.39 6.43 17.68
N ALA A 64 21.23 7.41 17.32
CA ALA A 64 22.43 7.15 16.55
C ALA A 64 23.32 6.09 17.22
N GLY A 65 23.79 5.13 16.42
CA GLY A 65 24.60 3.99 16.90
C GLY A 65 23.79 2.78 17.37
N GLN A 66 22.48 2.87 17.47
CA GLN A 66 21.63 1.71 17.73
C GLN A 66 21.28 0.98 16.43
N VAL A 67 21.25 -0.35 16.49
CA VAL A 67 20.77 -1.23 15.42
C VAL A 67 19.66 -2.07 15.99
N GLY A 68 18.47 -1.97 15.36
CA GLY A 68 17.31 -2.78 15.69
C GLY A 68 17.14 -3.91 14.66
N PHE A 69 16.71 -5.06 15.11
CA PHE A 69 16.24 -6.14 14.25
C PHE A 69 15.07 -6.86 14.93
N HIS A 70 14.24 -7.52 14.12
CA HIS A 70 13.08 -8.25 14.58
C HIS A 70 13.02 -9.60 13.88
N ILE A 71 12.59 -10.65 14.61
CA ILE A 71 12.33 -11.95 14.02
C ILE A 71 10.92 -11.94 13.44
N GLY A 72 10.80 -12.15 12.14
CA GLY A 72 9.54 -12.07 11.40
C GLY A 72 9.42 -10.79 10.54
N PRO A 73 8.23 -10.47 10.05
CA PRO A 73 8.01 -9.29 9.21
C PRO A 73 8.37 -7.99 9.95
N ILE A 74 9.20 -7.14 9.34
CA ILE A 74 9.63 -5.86 9.90
C ILE A 74 8.96 -4.66 9.19
N THR A 75 8.57 -4.85 7.93
CA THR A 75 7.84 -3.85 7.14
C THR A 75 6.54 -4.45 6.62
N THR A 76 5.54 -3.61 6.45
CA THR A 76 4.26 -4.01 5.87
C THR A 76 4.30 -3.98 4.35
N SER A 77 3.37 -4.69 3.70
CA SER A 77 2.98 -4.36 2.34
C SER A 77 2.37 -2.95 2.28
N VAL A 78 2.40 -2.35 1.11
CA VAL A 78 1.68 -1.11 0.78
C VAL A 78 0.91 -1.37 -0.50
N ASP A 79 -0.42 -1.24 -0.45
CA ASP A 79 -1.26 -1.27 -1.63
C ASP A 79 -2.00 0.07 -1.74
N LEU A 80 -1.97 0.65 -2.93
CA LEU A 80 -2.74 1.83 -3.27
C LEU A 80 -4.08 1.39 -3.86
N PHE A 81 -5.11 2.13 -3.56
CA PHE A 81 -6.41 1.98 -4.22
C PHE A 81 -6.96 3.33 -4.63
N ASP A 82 -7.59 3.36 -5.79
CA ASP A 82 -8.31 4.51 -6.34
C ASP A 82 -9.67 4.06 -6.84
N PHE A 83 -10.70 4.82 -6.49
CA PHE A 83 -12.06 4.61 -6.93
C PHE A 83 -12.57 5.82 -7.70
N THR A 84 -13.25 5.54 -8.78
CA THR A 84 -14.09 6.49 -9.48
C THR A 84 -15.54 5.99 -9.36
N VAL A 85 -16.36 6.74 -8.62
CA VAL A 85 -17.78 6.49 -8.49
C VAL A 85 -18.50 7.37 -9.50
N SER A 86 -19.03 6.76 -10.54
CA SER A 86 -19.76 7.45 -11.60
C SER A 86 -21.25 7.30 -11.39
N GLY A 87 -22.01 8.37 -11.63
CA GLY A 87 -23.45 8.39 -11.54
C GLY A 87 -24.05 9.32 -12.57
N ARG A 88 -25.33 9.64 -12.39
CA ARG A 88 -26.01 10.64 -13.19
C ARG A 88 -26.23 11.89 -12.36
N GLY A 89 -25.47 12.95 -12.65
CA GLY A 89 -25.58 14.25 -12.02
C GLY A 89 -26.89 14.98 -12.37
N GLY A 90 -27.18 16.06 -11.65
CA GLY A 90 -28.36 16.87 -11.90
C GLY A 90 -28.58 17.97 -10.88
N HIS A 91 -29.74 18.62 -10.96
CA HIS A 91 -30.09 19.70 -10.04
C HIS A 91 -30.42 19.16 -8.64
N GLY A 92 -29.79 19.71 -7.60
CA GLY A 92 -29.92 19.23 -6.23
C GLY A 92 -31.34 19.24 -5.65
N SER A 93 -32.27 19.99 -6.23
CA SER A 93 -33.69 19.96 -5.85
C SER A 93 -34.50 18.84 -6.51
N GLN A 94 -33.91 18.05 -7.42
CA GLN A 94 -34.53 16.95 -8.13
C GLN A 94 -33.68 15.66 -8.02
N PRO A 95 -33.33 15.22 -6.80
CA PRO A 95 -32.43 14.08 -6.61
C PRO A 95 -32.98 12.75 -7.18
N GLN A 96 -34.32 12.60 -7.26
CA GLN A 96 -35.00 11.43 -7.83
C GLN A 96 -34.68 11.23 -9.32
N ASN A 97 -34.16 12.24 -10.01
CA ASN A 97 -33.75 12.17 -11.42
C ASN A 97 -32.24 11.88 -11.59
N THR A 98 -31.55 11.60 -10.50
CA THR A 98 -30.10 11.40 -10.47
C THR A 98 -29.71 10.04 -9.90
N THR A 99 -28.47 9.60 -10.15
CA THR A 99 -27.78 8.57 -9.37
C THR A 99 -26.65 9.31 -8.68
N ASP A 100 -26.76 9.50 -7.36
CA ASP A 100 -25.87 10.42 -6.61
C ASP A 100 -24.55 9.74 -6.26
N PRO A 101 -23.43 10.06 -6.94
CA PRO A 101 -22.13 9.48 -6.65
C PRO A 101 -21.51 9.99 -5.35
N VAL A 102 -21.95 11.15 -4.83
CA VAL A 102 -21.47 11.68 -3.54
C VAL A 102 -21.99 10.80 -2.41
N LEU A 103 -23.29 10.47 -2.44
CA LEU A 103 -23.90 9.59 -1.44
C LEU A 103 -23.31 8.18 -1.53
N ALA A 104 -23.16 7.63 -2.73
CA ALA A 104 -22.58 6.32 -2.94
C ALA A 104 -21.12 6.24 -2.45
N ALA A 105 -20.29 7.22 -2.78
CA ALA A 105 -18.92 7.31 -2.30
C ALA A 105 -18.84 7.42 -0.78
N ALA A 106 -19.68 8.26 -0.16
CA ALA A 106 -19.74 8.39 1.29
C ALA A 106 -20.09 7.06 1.98
N GLN A 107 -21.07 6.32 1.48
CA GLN A 107 -21.45 5.01 1.99
C GLN A 107 -20.33 3.99 1.81
N MET A 108 -19.67 3.93 0.65
CA MET A 108 -18.50 3.08 0.42
C MET A 108 -17.41 3.37 1.44
N ILE A 109 -17.04 4.63 1.64
CA ILE A 109 -16.00 5.06 2.56
C ILE A 109 -16.30 4.60 3.99
N VAL A 110 -17.52 4.82 4.47
CA VAL A 110 -17.95 4.39 5.82
C VAL A 110 -17.93 2.87 5.94
N MET A 111 -18.46 2.14 4.97
CA MET A 111 -18.47 0.68 4.98
C MET A 111 -17.06 0.09 4.93
N MET A 112 -16.13 0.69 4.19
CA MET A 112 -14.75 0.22 4.12
C MET A 112 -14.01 0.30 5.46
N GLN A 113 -14.39 1.22 6.37
CA GLN A 113 -13.79 1.28 7.70
C GLN A 113 -14.07 0.03 8.55
N GLN A 114 -15.15 -0.70 8.29
CA GLN A 114 -15.44 -1.95 9.00
C GLN A 114 -14.47 -3.10 8.64
N ILE A 115 -13.76 -3.02 7.52
CA ILE A 115 -12.90 -4.12 7.04
C ILE A 115 -11.89 -4.48 8.12
N VAL A 116 -11.07 -3.53 8.56
CA VAL A 116 -10.09 -3.78 9.61
C VAL A 116 -10.77 -4.15 10.94
N ALA A 117 -11.84 -3.43 11.30
CA ALA A 117 -12.48 -3.60 12.59
C ALA A 117 -13.33 -4.88 12.74
N ARG A 118 -13.74 -5.53 11.64
CA ARG A 118 -14.71 -6.64 11.65
C ARG A 118 -14.35 -7.84 10.78
N ARG A 119 -13.31 -7.75 9.95
CA ARG A 119 -12.92 -8.80 9.00
C ARG A 119 -11.47 -9.27 9.16
N VAL A 120 -10.65 -8.47 9.83
CA VAL A 120 -9.26 -8.83 10.15
C VAL A 120 -9.19 -9.33 11.58
N ASP A 121 -8.42 -10.38 11.83
CA ASP A 121 -8.18 -10.89 13.18
C ASP A 121 -7.53 -9.79 14.04
N PRO A 122 -8.00 -9.53 15.26
CA PRO A 122 -7.40 -8.52 16.15
C PRO A 122 -5.90 -8.73 16.47
N MET A 123 -5.39 -9.94 16.30
CA MET A 123 -3.97 -10.26 16.46
C MET A 123 -3.13 -9.95 15.22
N GLU A 124 -3.77 -9.64 14.11
CA GLU A 124 -3.12 -9.27 12.84
C GLU A 124 -3.09 -7.75 12.67
N MET A 125 -1.98 -7.23 12.14
CA MET A 125 -1.87 -5.82 11.85
C MET A 125 -2.40 -5.49 10.46
N ALA A 126 -3.32 -4.55 10.40
CA ALA A 126 -3.81 -3.97 9.16
C ALA A 126 -4.09 -2.47 9.30
N VAL A 127 -3.86 -1.75 8.23
CA VAL A 127 -4.24 -0.33 8.09
C VAL A 127 -5.07 -0.18 6.83
N PHE A 128 -6.16 0.59 6.94
CA PHE A 128 -6.96 1.07 5.82
C PHE A 128 -7.15 2.57 5.99
N SER A 129 -6.53 3.37 5.14
CA SER A 129 -6.57 4.82 5.24
C SER A 129 -6.97 5.46 3.92
N LEU A 130 -7.87 6.43 4.00
CA LEU A 130 -8.22 7.29 2.87
C LEU A 130 -7.34 8.53 2.91
N GLY A 131 -6.75 8.87 1.77
CA GLY A 131 -5.88 10.02 1.61
C GLY A 131 -6.53 11.17 0.85
N SER A 132 -7.55 10.89 0.04
CA SER A 132 -8.20 11.90 -0.80
C SER A 132 -9.64 11.56 -1.12
N ILE A 133 -10.45 12.61 -1.29
CA ILE A 133 -11.80 12.57 -1.87
C ILE A 133 -12.04 13.85 -2.65
N HIS A 134 -12.54 13.73 -3.87
CA HIS A 134 -12.80 14.86 -4.77
C HIS A 134 -14.09 14.65 -5.55
N GLY A 135 -14.95 15.64 -5.62
CA GLY A 135 -16.17 15.61 -6.43
C GLY A 135 -17.08 16.82 -6.16
N GLY A 136 -17.74 17.29 -7.22
CA GLY A 136 -18.65 18.43 -7.18
C GLY A 136 -17.97 19.79 -7.17
N ASP A 137 -18.59 20.75 -7.87
CA ASP A 137 -18.09 22.12 -7.99
C ASP A 137 -19.07 23.15 -7.37
N ALA A 138 -20.34 22.79 -7.22
CA ALA A 138 -21.39 23.68 -6.73
C ALA A 138 -22.32 22.96 -5.75
N PRO A 139 -22.73 23.63 -4.65
CA PRO A 139 -23.50 22.99 -3.57
C PRO A 139 -24.95 22.62 -3.98
N ASN A 140 -25.48 23.18 -5.06
CA ASN A 140 -26.81 22.90 -5.57
C ASN A 140 -26.84 21.97 -6.80
N VAL A 141 -25.70 21.37 -7.14
CA VAL A 141 -25.56 20.45 -8.29
C VAL A 141 -24.97 19.13 -7.80
N ILE A 142 -25.68 18.04 -8.05
CA ILE A 142 -25.17 16.69 -7.85
C ILE A 142 -24.20 16.41 -8.99
N PRO A 143 -22.91 16.07 -8.73
CA PRO A 143 -21.93 15.82 -9.77
C PRO A 143 -22.21 14.47 -10.49
N ALA A 144 -21.55 14.27 -11.62
CA ALA A 144 -21.59 12.99 -12.32
C ALA A 144 -20.53 11.99 -11.83
N GLU A 145 -19.56 12.46 -11.06
CA GLU A 145 -18.42 11.64 -10.65
C GLU A 145 -17.86 12.12 -9.29
N VAL A 146 -17.42 11.14 -8.47
CA VAL A 146 -16.61 11.37 -7.28
C VAL A 146 -15.41 10.43 -7.33
N LYS A 147 -14.23 10.95 -7.04
CA LYS A 147 -12.99 10.16 -6.91
C LYS A 147 -12.54 10.13 -5.47
N PHE A 148 -12.10 8.97 -4.99
CA PHE A 148 -11.43 8.85 -3.71
C PHE A 148 -10.39 7.75 -3.75
N GLY A 149 -9.37 7.89 -2.93
CA GLY A 149 -8.29 6.92 -2.90
C GLY A 149 -7.55 6.91 -1.57
N GLY A 150 -6.72 5.90 -1.42
CA GLY A 150 -5.98 5.69 -0.19
C GLY A 150 -4.97 4.56 -0.26
N VAL A 151 -4.58 4.11 0.93
CA VAL A 151 -3.58 3.06 1.10
C VAL A 151 -4.08 1.98 2.06
N THR A 152 -3.66 0.74 1.82
CA THR A 152 -3.76 -0.33 2.81
C THR A 152 -2.37 -0.85 3.16
N ARG A 153 -2.23 -1.33 4.39
CA ARG A 153 -1.00 -1.95 4.88
C ARG A 153 -1.32 -3.22 5.65
N ALA A 154 -0.51 -4.26 5.45
CA ALA A 154 -0.63 -5.51 6.19
C ALA A 154 0.73 -6.21 6.26
N TYR A 155 0.93 -7.07 7.27
CA TYR A 155 2.10 -7.94 7.34
C TYR A 155 1.92 -9.25 6.57
N SER A 156 0.69 -9.75 6.48
CA SER A 156 0.42 -11.06 5.86
C SER A 156 -0.35 -10.94 4.55
N GLU A 157 -0.10 -11.86 3.62
CA GLU A 157 -0.81 -11.94 2.35
C GLU A 157 -2.27 -12.36 2.53
N SER A 158 -2.56 -13.13 3.58
CA SER A 158 -3.94 -13.48 3.95
C SER A 158 -4.76 -12.25 4.29
N VAL A 159 -4.23 -11.33 5.09
CA VAL A 159 -4.89 -10.06 5.43
C VAL A 159 -5.05 -9.17 4.20
N ARG A 160 -4.03 -9.07 3.34
CA ARG A 160 -4.16 -8.33 2.06
C ARG A 160 -5.31 -8.86 1.21
N SER A 161 -5.41 -10.19 1.08
CA SER A 161 -6.49 -10.84 0.33
C SER A 161 -7.86 -10.52 0.91
N VAL A 162 -8.02 -10.61 2.23
CA VAL A 162 -9.27 -10.24 2.93
C VAL A 162 -9.64 -8.78 2.64
N ILE A 163 -8.69 -7.84 2.77
CA ILE A 163 -8.96 -6.42 2.49
C ILE A 163 -9.44 -6.25 1.04
N LYS A 164 -8.72 -6.82 0.07
CA LYS A 164 -9.05 -6.71 -1.35
C LYS A 164 -10.44 -7.26 -1.67
N GLU A 165 -10.77 -8.45 -1.17
CA GLU A 165 -12.08 -9.09 -1.37
C GLU A 165 -13.21 -8.26 -0.75
N GLN A 166 -13.02 -7.75 0.46
CA GLN A 166 -14.04 -6.94 1.14
C GLN A 166 -14.26 -5.59 0.44
N VAL A 167 -13.19 -4.94 0.00
CA VAL A 167 -13.27 -3.70 -0.78
C VAL A 167 -14.11 -3.91 -2.05
N GLN A 168 -13.84 -4.99 -2.80
CA GLN A 168 -14.60 -5.33 -4.01
C GLN A 168 -16.06 -5.68 -3.70
N ALA A 169 -16.32 -6.41 -2.62
CA ALA A 169 -17.67 -6.77 -2.22
C ALA A 169 -18.50 -5.55 -1.83
N ILE A 170 -17.91 -4.61 -1.08
CA ILE A 170 -18.55 -3.35 -0.69
C ILE A 170 -18.86 -2.52 -1.94
N ALA A 171 -17.91 -2.37 -2.86
CA ALA A 171 -18.12 -1.62 -4.10
C ALA A 171 -19.30 -2.17 -4.89
N LYS A 172 -19.35 -3.49 -5.14
CA LYS A 172 -20.48 -4.16 -5.81
C LYS A 172 -21.80 -4.00 -5.06
N GLY A 173 -21.76 -4.06 -3.72
CA GLY A 173 -22.97 -3.88 -2.91
C GLY A 173 -23.56 -2.47 -3.02
N ILE A 174 -22.72 -1.45 -3.01
CA ILE A 174 -23.14 -0.05 -3.17
C ILE A 174 -23.62 0.20 -4.61
N GLU A 175 -22.89 -0.30 -5.62
CA GLU A 175 -23.34 -0.21 -7.02
C GLU A 175 -24.75 -0.78 -7.19
N ALA A 176 -25.01 -1.99 -6.68
CA ALA A 176 -26.31 -2.62 -6.75
C ALA A 176 -27.41 -1.86 -5.98
N ALA A 177 -27.07 -1.17 -4.90
CA ALA A 177 -28.01 -0.42 -4.08
C ALA A 177 -28.31 0.99 -4.61
N SER A 178 -27.39 1.57 -5.39
CA SER A 178 -27.46 2.96 -5.85
C SER A 178 -28.14 3.11 -7.23
N GLY A 179 -28.27 2.05 -7.98
CA GLY A 179 -28.88 2.03 -9.34
C GLY A 179 -27.85 2.33 -10.40
#